data_1244e732e65b8e585bc0707d6348efe0
#
_entry.id   1244e732e65b8e585bc0707d6348efe0
#
_cell.length_a   1.000
_cell.length_b   1.000
_cell.length_c   1.000
_cell.angle_alpha   90.00
_cell.angle_beta   90.00
_cell.angle_gamma   90.00
#
_symmetry.space_group_name_H-M   'P 1'
#
loop_
_entity.id
_entity.type
_entity.pdbx_description
1 polymer ?
#
loop_
_entity_poly.entity_id
_entity_poly.type
_entity_poly.pdbx_seq_one_letter_code
_entity_poly.pdbx_strand_id
1 'polypeptide(L)'
;MTRGRCAALLAVLLLAGCGSHPEIPVSDKQPLVMESSVLAAGISAQEPQLNTGEIQPSASSRLYNERSEPVTVHYRFFWYDARGLEMHPLEAARSVTVPAKSSVTVYGSANFLGAHKVRLYLYL
;
A
#
# COMPACT_ATOMS: atom_id res chain seq x y z
N MET A 1 -8.01 51.21 20.20
CA MET A 1 -8.75 50.00 20.29
C MET A 1 -8.44 49.01 19.18
N THR A 2 -7.26 49.14 18.69
CA THR A 2 -6.68 48.21 17.73
C THR A 2 -6.29 46.84 18.35
N ARG A 3 -6.21 46.73 19.66
CA ARG A 3 -5.83 45.48 20.33
C ARG A 3 -6.84 44.37 20.24
N GLY A 4 -8.14 44.68 20.20
CA GLY A 4 -9.17 43.67 20.08
C GLY A 4 -9.28 43.08 18.67
N ARG A 5 -8.95 43.86 17.65
CA ARG A 5 -8.96 43.41 16.26
C ARG A 5 -7.79 42.45 15.96
N CYS A 6 -6.62 42.71 16.53
CA CYS A 6 -5.47 41.83 16.35
C CYS A 6 -5.68 40.47 17.04
N ALA A 7 -6.30 40.45 18.20
CA ALA A 7 -6.62 39.21 18.92
C ALA A 7 -7.65 38.35 18.15
N ALA A 8 -8.65 38.97 17.55
CA ALA A 8 -9.65 38.28 16.75
C ALA A 8 -9.04 37.68 15.46
N LEU A 9 -8.17 38.42 14.80
CA LEU A 9 -7.45 37.94 13.62
C LEU A 9 -6.54 36.75 13.93
N LEU A 10 -5.84 36.77 15.07
CA LEU A 10 -5.02 35.67 15.52
C LEU A 10 -5.83 34.42 15.80
N ALA A 11 -7.01 34.54 16.42
CA ALA A 11 -7.91 33.42 16.69
C ALA A 11 -8.41 32.76 15.39
N VAL A 12 -8.73 33.56 14.37
CA VAL A 12 -9.18 33.05 13.06
C VAL A 12 -8.05 32.30 12.35
N LEU A 13 -6.82 32.80 12.41
CA LEU A 13 -5.66 32.13 11.83
C LEU A 13 -5.37 30.78 12.50
N LEU A 14 -5.51 30.68 13.79
CA LEU A 14 -5.35 29.43 14.54
C LEU A 14 -6.40 28.38 14.15
N LEU A 15 -7.65 28.81 13.97
CA LEU A 15 -8.73 27.92 13.51
C LEU A 15 -8.49 27.41 12.09
N ALA A 16 -8.01 28.24 11.19
CA ALA A 16 -7.66 27.83 9.83
C ALA A 16 -6.51 26.81 9.81
N GLY A 17 -5.53 26.97 10.69
CA GLY A 17 -4.44 26.01 10.85
C GLY A 17 -4.88 24.65 11.38
N CYS A 18 -5.85 24.61 12.27
CA CYS A 18 -6.39 23.35 12.81
C CYS A 18 -7.31 22.62 11.86
N GLY A 19 -7.93 23.31 10.89
CA GLY A 19 -8.84 22.72 9.91
C GLY A 19 -8.17 22.02 8.74
N SER A 20 -6.87 22.21 8.58
CA SER A 20 -6.11 21.57 7.51
C SER A 20 -5.41 20.31 8.01
N HIS A 21 -6.16 19.33 8.45
CA HIS A 21 -5.60 18.00 8.54
C HIS A 21 -5.36 17.49 7.12
N PRO A 22 -4.09 17.29 6.72
CA PRO A 22 -3.87 16.49 5.55
C PRO A 22 -4.38 15.10 5.88
N GLU A 23 -5.51 14.74 5.36
CA GLU A 23 -5.75 13.34 5.15
C GLU A 23 -4.54 12.85 4.38
N ILE A 24 -3.82 11.93 4.99
CA ILE A 24 -2.85 11.16 4.23
C ILE A 24 -3.69 10.51 3.14
N PRO A 25 -3.62 10.98 1.91
CA PRO A 25 -4.35 10.28 0.88
C PRO A 25 -3.79 8.88 0.89
N VAL A 26 -4.66 7.91 1.08
CA VAL A 26 -4.39 6.53 0.70
C VAL A 26 -4.19 6.62 -0.80
N SER A 27 -3.01 7.09 -1.15
CA SER A 27 -2.80 7.54 -2.50
C SER A 27 -2.58 6.34 -3.37
N ASP A 28 -3.10 6.43 -4.54
CA ASP A 28 -2.66 5.76 -5.75
C ASP A 28 -1.13 5.68 -5.90
N LYS A 29 -0.38 6.35 -5.05
CA LYS A 29 1.07 6.48 -5.07
C LYS A 29 1.81 5.46 -4.22
N GLN A 30 1.09 4.59 -3.51
CA GLN A 30 1.73 3.53 -2.71
C GLN A 30 1.21 2.16 -3.16
N PRO A 31 1.74 1.61 -4.26
CA PRO A 31 1.36 0.28 -4.69
C PRO A 31 1.90 -0.82 -3.78
N LEU A 32 2.87 -0.51 -2.94
CA LEU A 32 3.48 -1.44 -2.02
C LEU A 32 3.40 -0.89 -0.59
N VAL A 33 2.79 -1.65 0.31
CA VAL A 33 2.74 -1.34 1.74
C VAL A 33 3.34 -2.50 2.49
N MET A 34 4.40 -2.23 3.26
CA MET A 34 5.08 -3.22 4.08
C MET A 34 5.01 -2.79 5.53
N GLU A 35 4.57 -3.69 6.41
CA GLU A 35 4.72 -3.44 7.85
C GLU A 35 6.20 -3.39 8.23
N SER A 36 6.52 -2.59 9.23
CA SER A 36 7.90 -2.42 9.71
C SER A 36 8.53 -3.74 10.15
N SER A 37 7.73 -4.67 10.66
CA SER A 37 8.18 -6.01 11.04
C SER A 37 8.76 -6.80 9.87
N VAL A 38 8.20 -6.63 8.67
CA VAL A 38 8.69 -7.29 7.46
C VAL A 38 10.08 -6.77 7.08
N LEU A 39 10.25 -5.45 7.12
CA LEU A 39 11.56 -4.83 6.88
C LEU A 39 12.59 -5.26 7.92
N ALA A 40 12.19 -5.29 9.19
CA ALA A 40 13.05 -5.73 10.28
C ALA A 40 13.44 -7.21 10.16
N ALA A 41 12.60 -8.02 9.54
CA ALA A 41 12.90 -9.43 9.26
C ALA A 41 13.86 -9.62 8.08
N GLY A 42 14.28 -8.56 7.40
CA GLY A 42 15.23 -8.62 6.29
C GLY A 42 14.59 -8.86 4.93
N ILE A 43 13.30 -8.64 4.80
CA ILE A 43 12.57 -8.79 3.54
C ILE A 43 12.50 -7.44 2.83
N SER A 44 12.90 -7.43 1.58
CA SER A 44 12.65 -6.33 0.65
C SER A 44 11.70 -6.81 -0.46
N ALA A 45 10.99 -5.88 -1.07
CA ALA A 45 10.03 -6.18 -2.11
C ALA A 45 10.09 -5.13 -3.20
N GLN A 46 9.85 -5.55 -4.43
CA GLN A 46 9.64 -4.65 -5.55
C GLN A 46 8.17 -4.21 -5.60
N GLU A 47 7.91 -3.04 -6.15
CA GLU A 47 6.55 -2.61 -6.41
C GLU A 47 5.83 -3.62 -7.30
N PRO A 48 4.55 -3.93 -7.02
CA PRO A 48 3.83 -4.86 -7.85
C PRO A 48 3.67 -4.33 -9.27
N GLN A 49 3.86 -5.22 -10.23
CA GLN A 49 3.65 -4.92 -11.64
C GLN A 49 2.28 -5.40 -12.06
N LEU A 50 1.47 -4.50 -12.58
CA LEU A 50 0.14 -4.79 -13.07
C LEU A 50 0.19 -5.14 -14.55
N ASN A 51 -0.37 -6.29 -14.89
CA ASN A 51 -0.56 -6.72 -16.27
C ASN A 51 -2.05 -6.71 -16.61
N THR A 52 -2.44 -5.82 -17.51
CA THR A 52 -3.82 -5.66 -17.98
C THR A 52 -4.02 -6.18 -19.40
N GLY A 53 -2.98 -6.69 -20.04
CA GLY A 53 -3.02 -7.18 -21.43
C GLY A 53 -3.69 -8.54 -21.61
N GLU A 54 -4.01 -9.23 -20.53
CA GLU A 54 -4.70 -10.50 -20.53
C GLU A 54 -6.19 -10.31 -20.22
N ILE A 55 -6.97 -11.36 -20.45
CA ILE A 55 -8.41 -11.37 -20.17
C ILE A 55 -8.70 -11.04 -18.71
N GLN A 56 -7.82 -11.48 -17.81
CA GLN A 56 -7.92 -11.21 -16.38
C GLN A 56 -6.70 -10.42 -15.93
N PRO A 57 -6.90 -9.24 -15.33
CA PRO A 57 -5.78 -8.47 -14.78
C PRO A 57 -5.02 -9.28 -13.73
N SER A 58 -3.71 -9.22 -13.77
CA SER A 58 -2.83 -9.91 -12.84
C SER A 58 -1.75 -8.97 -12.33
N ALA A 59 -1.14 -9.32 -11.21
CA ALA A 59 -0.03 -8.58 -10.65
C ALA A 59 1.02 -9.54 -10.11
N SER A 60 2.26 -9.09 -10.09
CA SER A 60 3.37 -9.84 -9.52
C SER A 60 4.31 -8.91 -8.78
N SER A 61 4.99 -9.45 -7.77
CA SER A 61 6.02 -8.74 -7.03
C SER A 61 7.10 -9.71 -6.60
N ARG A 62 8.34 -9.27 -6.67
CA ARG A 62 9.49 -10.05 -6.26
C ARG A 62 9.90 -9.67 -4.85
N LEU A 63 9.97 -10.67 -3.97
CA LEU A 63 10.43 -10.54 -2.59
C LEU A 63 11.84 -11.11 -2.46
N TYR A 64 12.68 -10.45 -1.68
CA TYR A 64 14.04 -10.90 -1.42
C TYR A 64 14.30 -10.98 0.09
N ASN A 65 14.96 -12.05 0.52
CA ASN A 65 15.36 -12.26 1.91
C ASN A 65 16.87 -12.07 2.06
N GLU A 66 17.28 -11.04 2.79
CA GLU A 66 18.68 -10.75 3.07
C GLU A 66 19.30 -11.63 4.16
N ARG A 67 18.47 -12.33 4.92
CA ARG A 67 18.93 -13.10 6.06
C ARG A 67 19.38 -14.50 5.68
N SER A 68 20.05 -15.12 6.63
CA SER A 68 20.56 -16.49 6.49
C SER A 68 19.54 -17.54 6.91
N GLU A 69 18.33 -17.13 7.26
CA GLU A 69 17.23 -18.00 7.67
C GLU A 69 16.00 -17.73 6.82
N PRO A 70 15.17 -18.75 6.54
CA PRO A 70 13.92 -18.53 5.83
C PRO A 70 12.97 -17.62 6.62
N VAL A 71 12.20 -16.81 5.92
CA VAL A 71 11.18 -15.93 6.52
C VAL A 71 9.86 -16.17 5.84
N THR A 72 8.82 -16.41 6.63
CA THR A 72 7.45 -16.52 6.12
C THR A 72 6.77 -15.16 6.18
N VAL A 73 6.25 -14.73 5.06
CA VAL A 73 5.59 -13.44 4.88
C VAL A 73 4.15 -13.69 4.46
N HIS A 74 3.22 -12.96 5.05
CA HIS A 74 1.84 -12.93 4.59
C HIS A 74 1.66 -11.78 3.61
N TYR A 75 0.85 -11.99 2.59
CA TYR A 75 0.61 -10.98 1.58
C TYR A 75 -0.83 -11.01 1.10
N ARG A 76 -1.28 -9.84 0.65
CA ARG A 76 -2.60 -9.65 0.09
C ARG A 76 -2.55 -8.58 -0.98
N PHE A 77 -3.22 -8.84 -2.12
CA PHE A 77 -3.40 -7.85 -3.17
C PHE A 77 -4.74 -7.16 -3.00
N PHE A 78 -4.73 -5.84 -3.14
CA PHE A 78 -5.92 -5.01 -3.18
C PHE A 78 -6.04 -4.43 -4.57
N TRP A 79 -7.22 -4.49 -5.13
CA TRP A 79 -7.49 -4.08 -6.51
C TRP A 79 -8.38 -2.85 -6.51
N TYR A 80 -8.12 -1.93 -7.41
CA TYR A 80 -8.83 -0.66 -7.53
C TYR A 80 -9.28 -0.46 -8.97
N ASP A 81 -10.48 0.11 -9.14
CA ASP A 81 -11.01 0.47 -10.45
C ASP A 81 -10.40 1.77 -10.98
N ALA A 82 -10.86 2.22 -12.16
CA ALA A 82 -10.39 3.45 -12.77
C ALA A 82 -10.67 4.71 -11.94
N ARG A 83 -11.63 4.64 -11.04
CA ARG A 83 -11.99 5.73 -10.12
C ARG A 83 -11.17 5.72 -8.83
N GLY A 84 -10.35 4.69 -8.62
CA GLY A 84 -9.62 4.51 -7.39
C GLY A 84 -10.42 3.86 -6.28
N LEU A 85 -11.57 3.28 -6.57
CA LEU A 85 -12.39 2.57 -5.60
C LEU A 85 -11.92 1.12 -5.48
N GLU A 86 -11.84 0.65 -4.24
CA GLU A 86 -11.45 -0.72 -3.95
C GLU A 86 -12.52 -1.69 -4.44
N MET A 87 -12.06 -2.73 -5.11
CA MET A 87 -12.94 -3.76 -5.68
C MET A 87 -13.14 -4.90 -4.69
N HIS A 88 -14.38 -5.36 -4.55
CA HIS A 88 -14.77 -6.44 -3.64
C HIS A 88 -15.44 -7.59 -4.41
N PRO A 89 -15.40 -8.82 -3.87
CA PRO A 89 -14.76 -9.22 -2.62
C PRO A 89 -13.24 -9.25 -2.71
N LEU A 90 -12.58 -9.04 -1.55
CA LEU A 90 -11.14 -9.15 -1.47
C LEU A 90 -10.71 -10.62 -1.50
N GLU A 91 -9.55 -10.88 -2.10
CA GLU A 91 -8.94 -12.20 -2.00
C GLU A 91 -8.50 -12.48 -0.56
N ALA A 92 -8.48 -13.75 -0.18
CA ALA A 92 -7.94 -14.17 1.10
C ALA A 92 -6.43 -13.87 1.15
N ALA A 93 -5.95 -13.52 2.33
CA ALA A 93 -4.52 -13.39 2.55
C ALA A 93 -3.82 -14.72 2.34
N ARG A 94 -2.64 -14.68 1.75
CA ARG A 94 -1.79 -15.84 1.49
C ARG A 94 -0.47 -15.69 2.22
N SER A 95 0.29 -16.77 2.30
CA SER A 95 1.62 -16.73 2.85
C SER A 95 2.62 -17.36 1.87
N VAL A 96 3.87 -16.91 1.97
CA VAL A 96 4.99 -17.46 1.23
C VAL A 96 6.22 -17.49 2.13
N THR A 97 7.00 -18.56 2.02
CA THR A 97 8.29 -18.64 2.70
C THR A 97 9.38 -18.25 1.71
N VAL A 98 10.12 -17.20 2.06
CA VAL A 98 11.25 -16.75 1.25
C VAL A 98 12.52 -17.40 1.81
N PRO A 99 13.18 -18.29 1.04
CA PRO A 99 14.40 -18.94 1.51
C PRO A 99 15.51 -17.93 1.81
N ALA A 100 16.45 -18.34 2.63
CA ALA A 100 17.61 -17.51 2.99
C ALA A 100 18.38 -17.06 1.74
N LYS A 101 18.73 -15.78 1.69
CA LYS A 101 19.52 -15.18 0.59
C LYS A 101 18.93 -15.41 -0.79
N SER A 102 17.62 -15.51 -0.88
CA SER A 102 16.91 -15.88 -2.11
C SER A 102 15.72 -14.97 -2.35
N SER A 103 15.20 -15.03 -3.56
CA SER A 103 13.99 -14.32 -3.94
C SER A 103 12.87 -15.29 -4.33
N VAL A 104 11.66 -14.85 -4.12
CA VAL A 104 10.45 -15.50 -4.63
C VAL A 104 9.57 -14.45 -5.30
N THR A 105 8.78 -14.85 -6.26
CA THR A 105 7.78 -13.97 -6.88
C THR A 105 6.40 -14.39 -6.41
N VAL A 106 5.63 -13.42 -5.93
CA VAL A 106 4.23 -13.62 -5.57
C VAL A 106 3.33 -13.09 -6.67
N TYR A 107 2.20 -13.75 -6.89
CA TYR A 107 1.26 -13.44 -7.95
C TYR A 107 -0.14 -13.26 -7.39
N GLY A 108 -0.90 -12.39 -8.01
CA GLY A 108 -2.32 -12.22 -7.75
C GLY A 108 -3.07 -11.99 -9.04
N SER A 109 -4.34 -12.38 -9.07
CA SER A 109 -5.24 -12.14 -10.19
C SER A 109 -6.51 -11.46 -9.70
N ALA A 110 -6.95 -10.44 -10.43
CA ALA A 110 -8.21 -9.79 -10.13
C ALA A 110 -9.37 -10.65 -10.65
N ASN A 111 -10.38 -10.83 -9.80
CA ASN A 111 -11.57 -11.60 -10.19
C ASN A 111 -12.50 -10.81 -11.10
N PHE A 112 -12.20 -9.52 -11.34
CA PHE A 112 -13.06 -8.63 -12.07
C PHE A 112 -12.32 -7.93 -13.20
N LEU A 113 -13.00 -7.79 -14.33
CA LEU A 113 -12.56 -6.89 -15.37
C LEU A 113 -12.65 -5.46 -14.88
N GLY A 114 -11.71 -4.61 -15.27
CA GLY A 114 -11.73 -3.20 -14.90
C GLY A 114 -10.83 -2.83 -13.73
N ALA A 115 -10.03 -3.75 -13.22
CA ALA A 115 -8.95 -3.42 -12.29
C ALA A 115 -7.89 -2.59 -13.01
N HIS A 116 -7.65 -1.37 -12.52
CA HIS A 116 -6.70 -0.42 -13.10
C HIS A 116 -5.47 -0.21 -12.24
N LYS A 117 -5.59 -0.46 -10.94
CA LYS A 117 -4.51 -0.30 -9.98
C LYS A 117 -4.50 -1.45 -9.01
N VAL A 118 -3.32 -1.75 -8.48
CA VAL A 118 -3.11 -2.80 -7.52
C VAL A 118 -2.24 -2.28 -6.38
N ARG A 119 -2.53 -2.77 -5.17
CA ARG A 119 -1.68 -2.56 -4.01
C ARG A 119 -1.34 -3.91 -3.41
N LEU A 120 -0.07 -4.11 -3.12
CA LEU A 120 0.41 -5.27 -2.38
C LEU A 120 0.68 -4.88 -0.93
N TYR A 121 0.08 -5.62 -0.02
CA TYR A 121 0.29 -5.47 1.42
C TYR A 121 1.04 -6.68 1.96
N LEU A 122 2.14 -6.42 2.68
CA LEU A 122 3.01 -7.44 3.26
C LEU A 122 3.03 -7.29 4.78
N TYR A 123 2.88 -8.40 5.50
CA TYR A 123 2.94 -8.44 6.95
C TYR A 123 3.45 -9.81 7.45
N LEU A 124 3.87 -9.84 8.70
CA LEU A 124 4.32 -11.08 9.34
C LEU A 124 3.20 -11.77 10.12
#